data_93bd4cc73caa4c078acabe733769d235
#
_entry.id   93bd4cc73caa4c078acabe733769d235
#
_cell.length_a   1.000
_cell.length_b   1.000
_cell.length_c   1.000
_cell.angle_alpha   90.00
_cell.angle_beta   90.00
_cell.angle_gamma   90.00
#
_symmetry.space_group_name_H-M   'P 1'
#
loop_
_entity.id
_entity.type
_entity.pdbx_description
1 polymer ?
#
loop_
_entity_poly.entity_id
_entity_poly.type
_entity_poly.pdbx_seq_one_letter_code
_entity_poly.pdbx_strand_id
1 'polypeptide(L)'
;MYYNRFRYYDPKAGSYISQDPIGLAGGNPTLYAYVSDVNYWNDVLGLTAEVYKLVATKDGYYDVYEWGNDKPVGKTYLKEGDTWKIGETTNFRTRKDGTEIQNRYTKKWQDKNNLEYKSLQHSPNKSAKTSFQKFEASRIKKFEKQFGKKPAGNKCYH
;
A
#
# COMPACT_ATOMS: atom_id res chain seq x y z
N MET A 1 17.14 -9.12 -24.04
CA MET A 1 17.62 -8.74 -22.70
C MET A 1 17.14 -7.34 -22.41
N TYR A 2 16.47 -7.14 -21.27
CA TYR A 2 15.97 -5.82 -20.85
C TYR A 2 16.66 -5.42 -19.56
N TYR A 3 17.08 -4.14 -19.49
CA TYR A 3 17.69 -3.57 -18.29
C TYR A 3 16.59 -2.92 -17.42
N ASN A 4 16.49 -3.35 -16.16
CA ASN A 4 15.58 -2.77 -15.19
C ASN A 4 16.39 -2.28 -13.98
N ARG A 5 16.81 -1.03 -14.03
CA ARG A 5 17.51 -0.23 -12.99
C ARG A 5 18.74 -0.89 -12.35
N PHE A 6 18.63 -2.09 -11.83
CA PHE A 6 19.71 -2.81 -11.14
C PHE A 6 19.84 -4.27 -11.59
N ARG A 7 18.95 -4.74 -12.48
CA ARG A 7 18.89 -6.12 -12.91
C ARG A 7 18.67 -6.24 -14.42
N TYR A 8 19.20 -7.29 -15.00
CA TYR A 8 18.97 -7.65 -16.40
C TYR A 8 17.92 -8.75 -16.46
N TYR A 9 16.86 -8.51 -17.20
CA TYR A 9 15.77 -9.46 -17.44
C TYR A 9 15.95 -10.19 -18.76
N ASP A 10 15.87 -11.51 -18.76
CA ASP A 10 15.83 -12.34 -19.95
C ASP A 10 14.39 -12.79 -20.25
N PRO A 11 13.76 -12.27 -21.33
CA PRO A 11 12.39 -12.64 -21.66
C PRO A 11 12.24 -14.09 -22.12
N LYS A 12 13.35 -14.76 -22.56
CA LYS A 12 13.33 -16.18 -22.93
C LYS A 12 13.31 -17.08 -21.68
N ALA A 13 14.04 -16.69 -20.66
CA ALA A 13 14.05 -17.40 -19.39
C ALA A 13 12.88 -17.01 -18.45
N GLY A 14 12.20 -15.89 -18.71
CA GLY A 14 11.13 -15.37 -17.86
C GLY A 14 11.63 -14.92 -16.48
N SER A 15 12.92 -14.64 -16.34
CA SER A 15 13.54 -14.32 -15.06
C SER A 15 14.67 -13.30 -15.19
N TYR A 16 15.10 -12.74 -14.04
CA TYR A 16 16.32 -11.95 -14.01
C TYR A 16 17.56 -12.84 -14.10
N ILE A 17 18.60 -12.37 -14.77
CA ILE A 17 19.90 -13.05 -14.83
C ILE A 17 20.89 -12.55 -13.78
N SER A 18 20.52 -11.52 -13.01
CA SER A 18 21.26 -11.02 -11.85
C SER A 18 20.42 -11.16 -10.59
N GLN A 19 21.11 -11.41 -9.46
CA GLN A 19 20.45 -11.56 -8.16
C GLN A 19 19.73 -10.28 -7.74
N ASP A 20 18.67 -10.45 -6.95
CA ASP A 20 17.96 -9.33 -6.33
C ASP A 20 18.87 -8.65 -5.29
N PRO A 21 19.13 -7.33 -5.40
CA PRO A 21 19.94 -6.60 -4.43
C PRO A 21 19.42 -6.66 -2.99
N ILE A 22 18.12 -6.87 -2.80
CA ILE A 22 17.49 -7.03 -1.48
C ILE A 22 17.32 -8.50 -1.08
N GLY A 23 17.69 -9.43 -1.96
CA GLY A 23 17.66 -10.87 -1.70
C GLY A 23 16.27 -11.40 -1.37
N LEU A 24 16.19 -12.43 -0.54
CA LEU A 24 14.93 -13.06 -0.12
C LEU A 24 14.04 -12.14 0.75
N ALA A 25 14.56 -11.03 1.25
CA ALA A 25 13.77 -10.03 1.99
C ALA A 25 12.71 -9.34 1.10
N GLY A 26 12.85 -9.43 -0.24
CA GLY A 26 11.84 -8.97 -1.21
C GLY A 26 10.58 -9.83 -1.28
N GLY A 27 10.50 -10.93 -0.52
CA GLY A 27 9.31 -11.79 -0.45
C GLY A 27 9.14 -12.73 -1.65
N ASN A 28 10.12 -12.81 -2.55
CA ASN A 28 10.15 -13.79 -3.63
C ASN A 28 10.85 -15.09 -3.19
N PRO A 29 10.36 -16.26 -3.60
CA PRO A 29 10.96 -17.54 -3.20
C PRO A 29 12.32 -17.81 -3.86
N THR A 30 12.69 -17.03 -4.89
CA THR A 30 13.99 -17.12 -5.58
C THR A 30 14.63 -15.74 -5.73
N LEU A 31 15.97 -15.72 -5.75
CA LEU A 31 16.78 -14.49 -5.94
C LEU A 31 16.67 -13.91 -7.36
N TYR A 32 16.12 -14.67 -8.31
CA TYR A 32 16.06 -14.33 -9.74
C TYR A 32 14.64 -14.11 -10.26
N ALA A 33 13.63 -14.28 -9.42
CA ALA A 33 12.24 -14.08 -9.82
C ALA A 33 11.99 -12.64 -10.28
N TYR A 34 11.28 -12.51 -11.41
CA TYR A 34 10.84 -11.20 -11.91
C TYR A 34 9.77 -10.62 -11.00
N VAL A 35 8.74 -11.38 -10.75
CA VAL A 35 7.65 -11.07 -9.82
C VAL A 35 7.05 -12.39 -9.31
N SER A 36 6.31 -12.36 -8.21
CA SER A 36 5.68 -13.56 -7.63
C SER A 36 4.57 -14.16 -8.50
N ASP A 37 3.92 -13.37 -9.32
CA ASP A 37 2.92 -13.81 -10.30
C ASP A 37 2.95 -12.89 -11.54
N VAL A 38 3.48 -13.40 -12.65
CA VAL A 38 3.64 -12.66 -13.91
C VAL A 38 2.32 -12.31 -14.61
N ASN A 39 1.21 -12.95 -14.24
CA ASN A 39 -0.10 -12.65 -14.81
C ASN A 39 -0.76 -11.43 -14.14
N TYR A 40 -0.33 -11.09 -12.95
CA TYR A 40 -0.87 -9.99 -12.14
C TYR A 40 0.12 -8.86 -11.89
N TRP A 41 1.42 -9.12 -12.07
CA TRP A 41 2.49 -8.19 -11.70
C TRP A 41 3.37 -7.85 -12.89
N ASN A 42 3.54 -6.56 -13.15
CA ASN A 42 4.48 -6.05 -14.15
C ASN A 42 5.44 -5.06 -13.48
N ASP A 43 6.71 -5.44 -13.37
CA ASP A 43 7.76 -4.58 -12.81
C ASP A 43 8.35 -3.67 -13.90
N VAL A 44 7.65 -2.59 -14.24
CA VAL A 44 8.07 -1.70 -15.33
C VAL A 44 9.18 -0.72 -14.92
N LEU A 45 9.32 -0.34 -13.65
CA LEU A 45 10.26 0.72 -13.24
C LEU A 45 10.90 0.52 -11.85
N GLY A 46 10.67 -0.57 -11.13
CA GLY A 46 11.28 -0.82 -9.82
C GLY A 46 10.97 0.26 -8.77
N LEU A 47 9.81 0.90 -8.84
CA LEU A 47 9.41 1.98 -7.94
C LEU A 47 8.39 1.47 -6.90
N THR A 48 8.49 1.98 -5.68
CA THR A 48 7.72 1.52 -4.54
C THR A 48 6.24 1.93 -4.60
N ALA A 49 5.35 0.97 -4.33
CA ALA A 49 3.93 1.20 -4.07
C ALA A 49 3.48 0.37 -2.86
N GLU A 50 2.47 0.81 -2.15
CA GLU A 50 1.98 0.14 -0.95
C GLU A 50 0.48 0.31 -0.78
N VAL A 51 -0.21 -0.79 -0.40
CA VAL A 51 -1.55 -0.73 0.15
C VAL A 51 -1.44 -0.79 1.68
N TYR A 52 -2.10 0.12 2.33
CA TYR A 52 -2.04 0.31 3.78
C TYR A 52 -3.44 0.38 4.39
N LYS A 53 -3.49 0.24 5.71
CA LYS A 53 -4.63 0.67 6.51
C LYS A 53 -4.21 1.64 7.60
N LEU A 54 -5.10 2.55 7.98
CA LEU A 54 -5.01 3.34 9.19
C LEU A 54 -5.98 2.74 10.21
N VAL A 55 -5.48 2.45 11.40
CA VAL A 55 -6.25 1.87 12.49
C VAL A 55 -6.31 2.84 13.67
N ALA A 56 -7.43 2.84 14.39
CA ALA A 56 -7.59 3.60 15.60
C ALA A 56 -6.61 3.09 16.68
N THR A 57 -5.91 4.00 17.36
CA THR A 57 -4.98 3.67 18.46
C THR A 57 -5.63 3.75 19.82
N LYS A 58 -6.87 4.21 19.91
CA LYS A 58 -7.69 4.25 21.12
C LYS A 58 -9.16 4.34 20.77
N ASP A 59 -10.01 4.01 21.72
CA ASP A 59 -11.46 4.22 21.62
C ASP A 59 -11.80 5.70 21.49
N GLY A 60 -12.75 6.03 20.59
CA GLY A 60 -13.16 7.42 20.40
C GLY A 60 -13.92 7.71 19.13
N TYR A 61 -14.21 8.99 18.93
CA TYR A 61 -14.89 9.48 17.72
C TYR A 61 -13.89 9.93 16.67
N TYR A 62 -14.05 9.38 15.45
CA TYR A 62 -13.20 9.62 14.28
C TYR A 62 -14.03 10.22 13.16
N ASP A 63 -13.41 11.11 12.38
CA ASP A 63 -14.03 11.81 11.29
C ASP A 63 -14.46 10.84 10.17
N VAL A 64 -15.65 11.08 9.61
CA VAL A 64 -16.22 10.35 8.47
C VAL A 64 -16.12 11.21 7.23
N TYR A 65 -15.64 10.63 6.13
CA TYR A 65 -15.52 11.29 4.85
C TYR A 65 -16.42 10.64 3.80
N GLU A 66 -16.99 11.46 2.91
CA GLU A 66 -17.80 11.01 1.79
C GLU A 66 -17.34 11.65 0.49
N TRP A 67 -17.70 11.00 -0.62
CA TRP A 67 -17.42 11.51 -1.96
C TRP A 67 -18.05 12.89 -2.17
N GLY A 68 -17.31 13.78 -2.84
CA GLY A 68 -17.78 15.13 -3.13
C GLY A 68 -17.59 16.14 -1.98
N ASN A 69 -17.18 15.71 -0.80
CA ASN A 69 -16.95 16.59 0.34
C ASN A 69 -15.45 16.68 0.70
N ASP A 70 -14.94 17.90 0.83
CA ASP A 70 -13.56 18.15 1.25
C ASP A 70 -13.40 18.07 2.78
N LYS A 71 -14.45 18.35 3.51
CA LYS A 71 -14.50 18.29 4.97
C LYS A 71 -15.18 17.01 5.46
N PRO A 72 -14.92 16.58 6.69
CA PRO A 72 -15.67 15.50 7.31
C PRO A 72 -17.17 15.80 7.33
N VAL A 73 -17.97 14.80 7.02
CA VAL A 73 -19.46 14.90 7.03
C VAL A 73 -20.05 14.52 8.39
N GLY A 74 -19.26 13.95 9.28
CA GLY A 74 -19.70 13.53 10.60
C GLY A 74 -18.59 12.81 11.37
N LYS A 75 -18.97 12.14 12.46
CA LYS A 75 -18.07 11.31 13.26
C LYS A 75 -18.69 9.94 13.51
N THR A 76 -17.84 8.91 13.61
CA THR A 76 -18.23 7.55 14.01
C THR A 76 -17.36 7.09 15.16
N TYR A 77 -17.94 6.31 16.07
CA TYR A 77 -17.18 5.70 17.16
C TYR A 77 -16.41 4.48 16.64
N LEU A 78 -15.11 4.43 16.92
CA LEU A 78 -14.23 3.30 16.65
C LEU A 78 -13.57 2.87 17.95
N LYS A 79 -13.36 1.56 18.07
CA LYS A 79 -12.54 0.96 19.13
C LYS A 79 -11.08 0.91 18.70
N GLU A 80 -10.19 0.78 19.65
CA GLU A 80 -8.79 0.50 19.39
C GLU A 80 -8.63 -0.72 18.48
N GLY A 81 -7.80 -0.59 17.43
CA GLY A 81 -7.60 -1.62 16.41
C GLY A 81 -8.57 -1.57 15.24
N ASP A 82 -9.69 -0.85 15.33
CA ASP A 82 -10.65 -0.72 14.23
C ASP A 82 -10.03 0.01 13.03
N THR A 83 -10.37 -0.46 11.83
CA THR A 83 -9.88 0.15 10.59
C THR A 83 -10.66 1.42 10.28
N TRP A 84 -9.95 2.56 10.29
CA TRP A 84 -10.51 3.85 9.90
C TRP A 84 -10.43 4.09 8.38
N LYS A 85 -9.31 3.70 7.72
CA LYS A 85 -9.09 3.89 6.29
C LYS A 85 -8.28 2.74 5.69
N ILE A 86 -8.58 2.40 4.45
CA ILE A 86 -7.73 1.59 3.58
C ILE A 86 -7.32 2.48 2.42
N GLY A 87 -6.07 2.42 1.97
CA GLY A 87 -5.58 3.27 0.88
C GLY A 87 -4.36 2.69 0.20
N GLU A 88 -4.05 3.23 -0.98
CA GLU A 88 -2.78 2.99 -1.67
C GLU A 88 -1.89 4.24 -1.62
N THR A 89 -0.59 4.05 -1.72
CA THR A 89 0.36 5.14 -1.83
C THR A 89 1.58 4.77 -2.64
N THR A 90 2.06 5.74 -3.41
CA THR A 90 3.37 5.72 -4.06
C THR A 90 4.27 6.85 -3.52
N ASN A 91 3.83 7.52 -2.45
CA ASN A 91 4.55 8.63 -1.83
C ASN A 91 5.50 8.10 -0.75
N PHE A 92 6.73 7.84 -1.16
CA PHE A 92 7.82 7.39 -0.31
C PHE A 92 8.94 8.42 -0.28
N ARG A 93 9.73 8.39 0.78
CA ARG A 93 11.00 9.09 0.90
C ARG A 93 12.09 8.12 1.33
N THR A 94 13.27 8.31 0.79
CA THR A 94 14.46 7.53 1.17
C THR A 94 15.15 8.21 2.36
N ARG A 95 15.45 7.45 3.39
CA ARG A 95 16.29 7.89 4.52
C ARG A 95 17.76 7.92 4.11
N LYS A 96 18.60 8.52 4.97
CA LYS A 96 20.06 8.57 4.77
C LYS A 96 20.70 7.17 4.74
N ASP A 97 20.09 6.20 5.40
CA ASP A 97 20.52 4.79 5.44
C ASP A 97 20.04 3.97 4.22
N GLY A 98 19.38 4.61 3.24
CA GLY A 98 18.84 3.96 2.04
C GLY A 98 17.45 3.34 2.22
N THR A 99 16.89 3.30 3.42
CA THR A 99 15.54 2.75 3.68
C THR A 99 14.46 3.65 3.10
N GLU A 100 13.50 3.08 2.37
CA GLU A 100 12.30 3.79 1.93
C GLU A 100 11.22 3.71 2.99
N ILE A 101 10.63 4.86 3.31
CA ILE A 101 9.50 4.97 4.22
C ILE A 101 8.37 5.77 3.58
N GLN A 102 7.14 5.41 3.88
CA GLN A 102 5.99 6.17 3.43
C GLN A 102 6.04 7.62 3.94
N ASN A 103 5.65 8.56 3.09
CA ASN A 103 5.67 10.00 3.39
C ASN A 103 4.27 10.64 3.35
N ARG A 104 3.22 9.82 3.25
CA ARG A 104 1.82 10.29 3.18
C ARG A 104 1.29 10.68 4.56
N TYR A 105 1.64 9.91 5.60
CA TYR A 105 1.19 10.13 6.98
C TYR A 105 2.39 10.15 7.91
N THR A 106 2.80 11.36 8.31
CA THR A 106 3.90 11.52 9.26
C THR A 106 3.50 11.01 10.65
N LYS A 107 4.48 10.60 11.46
CA LYS A 107 4.21 10.14 12.84
C LYS A 107 3.44 11.20 13.63
N LYS A 108 3.82 12.48 13.52
CA LYS A 108 3.11 13.61 14.16
C LYS A 108 1.64 13.68 13.76
N TRP A 109 1.33 13.45 12.46
CA TRP A 109 -0.06 13.44 11.99
C TRP A 109 -0.83 12.24 12.55
N GLN A 110 -0.20 11.06 12.58
CA GLN A 110 -0.79 9.84 13.14
C GLN A 110 -1.15 10.03 14.62
N ASP A 111 -0.21 10.52 15.43
CA ASP A 111 -0.40 10.76 16.86
C ASP A 111 -1.50 11.79 17.12
N LYS A 112 -1.51 12.90 16.35
CA LYS A 112 -2.56 13.94 16.44
C LYS A 112 -3.96 13.40 16.20
N ASN A 113 -4.09 12.44 15.27
CA ASN A 113 -5.39 11.88 14.85
C ASN A 113 -5.73 10.56 15.57
N ASN A 114 -4.88 10.08 16.49
CA ASN A 114 -5.00 8.80 17.16
C ASN A 114 -5.13 7.62 16.17
N LEU A 115 -4.31 7.64 15.12
CA LEU A 115 -4.29 6.64 14.06
C LEU A 115 -2.88 6.06 13.92
N GLU A 116 -2.80 4.76 13.60
CA GLU A 116 -1.57 4.06 13.31
C GLU A 116 -1.59 3.57 11.86
N TYR A 117 -0.48 3.80 11.15
CA TYR A 117 -0.27 3.30 9.80
C TYR A 117 0.23 1.85 9.84
N LYS A 118 -0.47 0.96 9.13
CA LYS A 118 -0.07 -0.45 8.97
C LYS A 118 -0.03 -0.82 7.50
N SER A 119 1.14 -1.27 7.04
CA SER A 119 1.30 -1.85 5.71
C SER A 119 0.47 -3.12 5.57
N LEU A 120 -0.23 -3.28 4.46
CA LEU A 120 -0.96 -4.50 4.09
C LEU A 120 -0.26 -5.26 2.99
N GLN A 121 0.24 -4.53 1.99
CA GLN A 121 0.96 -5.08 0.88
C GLN A 121 1.91 -4.03 0.32
N HIS A 122 3.16 -4.40 0.13
CA HIS A 122 4.23 -3.56 -0.37
C HIS A 122 4.79 -4.15 -1.65
N SER A 123 5.08 -3.30 -2.63
CA SER A 123 5.82 -3.67 -3.82
C SER A 123 6.84 -2.59 -4.16
N PRO A 124 8.05 -2.95 -4.52
CA PRO A 124 9.04 -2.00 -4.99
C PRO A 124 8.70 -1.41 -6.39
N ASN A 125 7.46 -1.49 -6.84
CA ASN A 125 7.03 -1.15 -8.20
C ASN A 125 5.82 -0.22 -8.24
N LYS A 126 6.02 1.05 -8.70
CA LYS A 126 4.93 2.03 -8.91
C LYS A 126 3.99 1.67 -10.06
N SER A 127 4.42 0.88 -11.03
CA SER A 127 3.56 0.43 -12.14
C SER A 127 2.48 -0.54 -11.67
N ALA A 128 2.65 -1.12 -10.49
CA ALA A 128 1.61 -1.85 -9.77
C ALA A 128 0.43 -0.95 -9.32
N LYS A 129 0.47 0.38 -9.56
CA LYS A 129 -0.58 1.31 -9.11
C LYS A 129 -1.98 0.82 -9.47
N THR A 130 -2.21 0.40 -10.71
CA THR A 130 -3.51 -0.12 -11.14
C THR A 130 -3.89 -1.41 -10.41
N SER A 131 -2.94 -2.31 -10.17
CA SER A 131 -3.15 -3.54 -9.42
C SER A 131 -3.41 -3.25 -7.95
N PHE A 132 -2.70 -2.30 -7.37
CA PHE A 132 -2.91 -1.84 -5.99
C PHE A 132 -4.24 -1.12 -5.82
N GLN A 133 -4.67 -0.31 -6.78
CA GLN A 133 -6.01 0.29 -6.77
C GLN A 133 -7.11 -0.78 -6.79
N LYS A 134 -6.95 -1.82 -7.62
CA LYS A 134 -7.88 -2.98 -7.62
C LYS A 134 -7.85 -3.72 -6.28
N PHE A 135 -6.68 -3.91 -5.71
CA PHE A 135 -6.52 -4.57 -4.41
C PHE A 135 -7.11 -3.72 -3.28
N GLU A 136 -6.85 -2.42 -3.24
CA GLU A 136 -7.47 -1.46 -2.33
C GLU A 136 -8.99 -1.53 -2.42
N ALA A 137 -9.55 -1.39 -3.63
CA ALA A 137 -10.99 -1.46 -3.87
C ALA A 137 -11.59 -2.80 -3.38
N SER A 138 -10.91 -3.91 -3.64
CA SER A 138 -11.31 -5.23 -3.15
C SER A 138 -11.36 -5.30 -1.62
N ARG A 139 -10.35 -4.73 -0.95
CA ARG A 139 -10.29 -4.67 0.52
C ARG A 139 -11.39 -3.80 1.11
N ILE A 140 -11.67 -2.65 0.49
CA ILE A 140 -12.77 -1.76 0.91
C ILE A 140 -14.13 -2.47 0.75
N LYS A 141 -14.38 -3.13 -0.41
CA LYS A 141 -15.60 -3.90 -0.64
C LYS A 141 -15.75 -5.05 0.35
N LYS A 142 -14.68 -5.77 0.68
CA LYS A 142 -14.69 -6.83 1.70
C LYS A 142 -15.05 -6.26 3.08
N PHE A 143 -14.48 -5.13 3.45
CA PHE A 143 -14.81 -4.44 4.69
C PHE A 143 -16.29 -4.03 4.71
N GLU A 144 -16.78 -3.41 3.63
CA GLU A 144 -18.18 -3.01 3.52
C GLU A 144 -19.16 -4.20 3.62
N LYS A 145 -18.83 -5.33 2.97
CA LYS A 145 -19.61 -6.56 3.10
C LYS A 145 -19.68 -7.08 4.54
N GLN A 146 -18.60 -6.92 5.30
CA GLN A 146 -18.52 -7.39 6.69
C GLN A 146 -19.21 -6.45 7.68
N PHE A 147 -19.10 -5.13 7.48
CA PHE A 147 -19.53 -4.13 8.46
C PHE A 147 -20.71 -3.27 7.99
N GLY A 148 -21.26 -3.52 6.79
CA GLY A 148 -22.40 -2.79 6.20
C GLY A 148 -22.07 -1.38 5.71
N LYS A 149 -20.83 -0.91 5.86
CA LYS A 149 -20.37 0.42 5.45
C LYS A 149 -18.89 0.43 5.11
N LYS A 150 -18.46 1.40 4.30
CA LYS A 150 -17.04 1.64 4.02
C LYS A 150 -16.29 2.08 5.28
N PRO A 151 -14.94 1.91 5.35
CA PRO A 151 -14.14 2.53 6.38
C PRO A 151 -14.36 4.05 6.42
N ALA A 152 -14.47 4.63 7.60
CA ALA A 152 -14.90 6.03 7.80
C ALA A 152 -14.01 7.08 7.08
N GLY A 153 -12.72 6.78 6.91
CA GLY A 153 -11.76 7.64 6.21
C GLY A 153 -11.74 7.49 4.69
N ASN A 154 -12.55 6.58 4.10
CA ASN A 154 -12.61 6.37 2.66
C ASN A 154 -13.75 7.15 2.03
N LYS A 155 -13.42 8.07 1.11
CA LYS A 155 -14.42 8.80 0.30
C LYS A 155 -15.03 7.90 -0.79
N CYS A 156 -14.23 7.02 -1.38
CA CYS A 156 -14.59 6.12 -2.50
C CYS A 156 -13.88 4.78 -2.37
N TYR A 157 -13.95 3.94 -3.40
CA TYR A 157 -13.29 2.62 -3.44
C TYR A 157 -11.84 2.68 -3.94
N HIS A 158 -11.37 3.86 -4.35
CA HIS A 158 -9.98 4.12 -4.77
C HIS A 158 -9.66 5.60 -4.66
#